data_e01a63057ce8c3ebfb9ea5107cf88d51
#
_entry.id   e01a63057ce8c3ebfb9ea5107cf88d51
#
_cell.length_a   1.000
_cell.length_b   1.000
_cell.length_c   1.000
_cell.angle_alpha   90.00
_cell.angle_beta   90.00
_cell.angle_gamma   90.00
#
_symmetry.space_group_name_H-M   'P 1'
#
loop_
_entity.id
_entity.type
_entity.pdbx_description
1 polymer ?
#
loop_
_entity_poly.entity_id
_entity_poly.type
_entity_poly.pdbx_seq_one_letter_code
_entity_poly.pdbx_strand_id
1 'polypeptide(L)'
;VGTTVDTVVQEAECDVLVERIGSQGDPDSILLPTAGGPHAEYAAEVARAIARTTGASVTVQRIVTPETEDRERERARASLDETIDVLDDVASDTQIVESVDVASAIVEASADHDLTIIGATREGVLQQLVFGNIPEQVGREAAGTVIMAKRDLGITSRLRRLFTRS
;
A
#
# COMPACT_ATOMS: atom_id res chain seq x y z
N VAL A 1 -14.01 -6.05 1.67
CA VAL A 1 -13.86 -6.85 0.44
C VAL A 1 -14.76 -8.07 0.58
N GLY A 2 -15.38 -8.55 -0.49
CA GLY A 2 -16.30 -9.69 -0.41
C GLY A 2 -15.56 -11.01 -0.20
N THR A 3 -16.20 -12.00 0.46
CA THR A 3 -15.63 -13.31 0.83
C THR A 3 -14.94 -14.06 -0.32
N THR A 4 -15.41 -13.90 -1.56
CA THR A 4 -14.77 -14.52 -2.74
C THR A 4 -13.41 -13.92 -3.05
N VAL A 5 -13.29 -12.59 -2.99
CA VAL A 5 -12.01 -11.89 -3.19
C VAL A 5 -11.04 -12.25 -2.06
N ASP A 6 -11.52 -12.25 -0.82
CA ASP A 6 -10.71 -12.61 0.34
C ASP A 6 -10.13 -14.03 0.21
N THR A 7 -10.94 -15.01 -0.24
CA THR A 7 -10.47 -16.37 -0.47
C THR A 7 -9.40 -16.44 -1.56
N VAL A 8 -9.63 -15.76 -2.70
CA VAL A 8 -8.65 -15.73 -3.79
C VAL A 8 -7.32 -15.14 -3.31
N VAL A 9 -7.36 -14.02 -2.60
CA VAL A 9 -6.14 -13.34 -2.11
C VAL A 9 -5.40 -14.17 -1.07
N GLN A 10 -6.14 -14.91 -0.20
CA GLN A 10 -5.53 -15.80 0.80
C GLN A 10 -4.86 -17.02 0.18
N GLU A 11 -5.44 -17.58 -0.86
CA GLU A 11 -4.97 -18.83 -1.48
C GLU A 11 -4.00 -18.62 -2.62
N ALA A 12 -3.89 -17.39 -3.16
CA ALA A 12 -2.98 -17.09 -4.26
C ALA A 12 -1.51 -17.23 -3.83
N GLU A 13 -0.77 -18.03 -4.58
CA GLU A 13 0.69 -18.21 -4.46
C GLU A 13 1.42 -17.25 -5.44
N CYS A 14 0.96 -16.02 -5.54
CA CYS A 14 1.51 -14.96 -6.39
C CYS A 14 1.22 -13.58 -5.79
N ASP A 15 1.85 -12.57 -6.36
CA ASP A 15 1.51 -11.18 -6.05
C ASP A 15 0.06 -10.90 -6.44
N VAL A 16 -0.64 -10.12 -5.62
CA VAL A 16 -2.06 -9.82 -5.81
C VAL A 16 -2.30 -8.31 -5.78
N LEU A 17 -3.08 -7.84 -6.73
CA LEU A 17 -3.64 -6.49 -6.75
C LEU A 17 -5.17 -6.59 -6.67
N VAL A 18 -5.76 -5.83 -5.76
CA VAL A 18 -7.21 -5.66 -5.70
C VAL A 18 -7.54 -4.20 -5.96
N GLU A 19 -8.33 -3.96 -6.98
CA GLU A 19 -8.74 -2.62 -7.37
C GLU A 19 -10.22 -2.37 -7.02
N ARG A 20 -10.47 -1.22 -6.40
CA ARG A 20 -11.80 -0.63 -6.27
C ARG A 20 -11.87 0.59 -7.18
N ILE A 21 -12.57 0.47 -8.27
CA ILE A 21 -12.74 1.56 -9.24
C ILE A 21 -13.65 2.63 -8.66
N GLY A 22 -13.16 3.85 -8.57
CA GLY A 22 -13.90 5.01 -8.08
C GLY A 22 -14.01 6.15 -9.08
N SER A 23 -13.07 6.23 -10.04
CA SER A 23 -13.06 7.22 -11.13
C SER A 23 -12.75 6.53 -12.45
N GLN A 24 -13.15 7.18 -13.55
CA GLN A 24 -12.85 6.70 -14.90
C GLN A 24 -11.75 7.56 -15.52
N GLY A 25 -10.91 6.94 -16.34
CA GLY A 25 -9.81 7.58 -17.04
C GLY A 25 -8.44 7.32 -16.39
N ASP A 26 -7.40 7.77 -17.06
CA ASP A 26 -6.04 7.66 -16.56
C ASP A 26 -5.83 8.66 -15.40
N PRO A 27 -5.13 8.26 -14.33
CA PRO A 27 -4.84 9.16 -13.23
C PRO A 27 -3.77 10.20 -13.63
N ASP A 28 -3.93 11.44 -13.18
CA ASP A 28 -2.91 12.49 -13.23
C ASP A 28 -2.10 12.56 -11.92
N SER A 29 -2.66 12.05 -10.83
CA SER A 29 -2.07 12.08 -9.49
C SER A 29 -2.28 10.77 -8.73
N ILE A 30 -1.21 10.30 -8.10
CA ILE A 30 -1.19 9.06 -7.31
C ILE A 30 -0.77 9.37 -5.88
N LEU A 31 -1.57 8.95 -4.90
CA LEU A 31 -1.19 8.90 -3.50
C LEU A 31 -0.60 7.52 -3.19
N LEU A 32 0.60 7.49 -2.63
CA LEU A 32 1.31 6.28 -2.22
C LEU A 32 1.67 6.32 -0.74
N PRO A 33 0.75 5.92 0.15
CA PRO A 33 1.08 5.77 1.57
C PRO A 33 2.09 4.65 1.78
N THR A 34 3.11 4.88 2.58
CA THR A 34 4.14 3.88 2.87
C THR A 34 4.42 3.76 4.37
N ALA A 35 4.59 2.54 4.84
CA ALA A 35 5.15 2.22 6.14
C ALA A 35 6.47 1.44 6.02
N GLY A 36 6.96 1.28 4.78
CA GLY A 36 8.09 0.42 4.45
C GLY A 36 7.71 -1.06 4.36
N GLY A 37 8.68 -1.88 4.00
CA GLY A 37 8.53 -3.32 3.87
C GLY A 37 8.09 -3.77 2.48
N PRO A 38 8.02 -5.11 2.26
CA PRO A 38 7.91 -5.69 0.92
C PRO A 38 6.59 -5.39 0.21
N HIS A 39 5.50 -5.24 0.92
CA HIS A 39 4.21 -4.87 0.32
C HIS A 39 4.17 -3.40 -0.10
N ALA A 40 4.79 -2.51 0.69
CA ALA A 40 4.94 -1.10 0.33
C ALA A 40 5.88 -0.92 -0.87
N GLU A 41 6.97 -1.68 -0.93
CA GLU A 41 7.85 -1.72 -2.10
C GLU A 41 7.10 -2.17 -3.36
N TYR A 42 6.28 -3.21 -3.27
CA TYR A 42 5.46 -3.66 -4.38
C TYR A 42 4.41 -2.62 -4.81
N ALA A 43 3.80 -1.94 -3.85
CA ALA A 43 2.90 -0.81 -4.15
C ALA A 43 3.62 0.31 -4.90
N ALA A 44 4.88 0.61 -4.54
CA ALA A 44 5.71 1.59 -5.26
C ALA A 44 6.07 1.14 -6.68
N GLU A 45 6.39 -0.14 -6.90
CA GLU A 45 6.60 -0.70 -8.25
C GLU A 45 5.36 -0.57 -9.13
N VAL A 46 4.17 -0.82 -8.57
CA VAL A 46 2.89 -0.64 -9.27
C VAL A 46 2.64 0.83 -9.58
N ALA A 47 2.86 1.72 -8.63
CA ALA A 47 2.75 3.18 -8.82
C ALA A 47 3.67 3.67 -9.94
N ARG A 48 4.93 3.20 -9.94
CA ARG A 48 5.90 3.51 -11.00
C ARG A 48 5.43 3.08 -12.37
N ALA A 49 4.93 1.84 -12.50
CA ALA A 49 4.44 1.31 -13.76
C ALA A 49 3.27 2.13 -14.31
N ILE A 50 2.30 2.48 -13.46
CA ILE A 50 1.16 3.31 -13.85
C ILE A 50 1.62 4.72 -14.22
N ALA A 51 2.42 5.37 -13.38
CA ALA A 51 2.90 6.73 -13.61
C ALA A 51 3.72 6.86 -14.91
N ARG A 52 4.56 5.89 -15.23
CA ARG A 52 5.29 5.85 -16.51
C ARG A 52 4.38 5.77 -17.73
N THR A 53 3.24 5.12 -17.60
CA THR A 53 2.29 4.97 -18.69
C THR A 53 1.38 6.17 -18.85
N THR A 54 0.93 6.75 -17.73
CA THR A 54 -0.05 7.83 -17.70
C THR A 54 0.59 9.24 -17.65
N GLY A 55 1.81 9.35 -17.17
CA GLY A 55 2.45 10.64 -16.85
C GLY A 55 2.05 11.19 -15.48
N ALA A 56 1.36 10.40 -14.64
CA ALA A 56 0.94 10.82 -13.31
C ALA A 56 2.13 11.18 -12.40
N SER A 57 1.93 12.17 -11.54
CA SER A 57 2.83 12.44 -10.41
C SER A 57 2.49 11.56 -9.21
N VAL A 58 3.48 11.22 -8.39
CA VAL A 58 3.31 10.38 -7.20
C VAL A 58 3.64 11.17 -5.95
N THR A 59 2.70 11.23 -5.01
CA THR A 59 2.92 11.76 -3.66
C THR A 59 3.14 10.59 -2.70
N VAL A 60 4.37 10.43 -2.22
CA VAL A 60 4.71 9.40 -1.22
C VAL A 60 4.44 9.98 0.17
N GLN A 61 3.51 9.35 0.90
CA GLN A 61 3.06 9.81 2.20
C GLN A 61 3.48 8.87 3.31
N ARG A 62 4.11 9.41 4.35
CA ARG A 62 4.35 8.72 5.62
C ARG A 62 3.54 9.36 6.72
N ILE A 63 2.79 8.56 7.47
CA ILE A 63 2.06 9.04 8.64
C ILE A 63 2.82 8.62 9.90
N VAL A 64 3.00 9.57 10.81
CA VAL A 64 3.62 9.38 12.13
C VAL A 64 2.67 9.90 13.20
N THR A 65 2.77 9.39 14.42
CA THR A 65 2.01 9.94 15.53
C THR A 65 2.67 11.24 16.05
N PRO A 66 1.92 12.15 16.66
CA PRO A 66 2.49 13.38 17.23
C PRO A 66 3.61 13.13 18.26
N GLU A 67 3.53 12.01 18.99
CA GLU A 67 4.52 11.63 20.01
C GLU A 67 5.71 10.83 19.42
N THR A 68 5.80 10.67 18.11
CA THR A 68 6.89 9.93 17.45
C THR A 68 8.25 10.54 17.78
N GLU A 69 9.15 9.74 18.35
CA GLU A 69 10.50 10.15 18.71
C GLU A 69 11.36 10.47 17.47
N ASP A 70 12.40 11.30 17.65
CA ASP A 70 13.29 11.74 16.57
C ASP A 70 13.90 10.56 15.78
N ARG A 71 14.30 9.49 16.46
CA ARG A 71 14.85 8.29 15.83
C ARG A 71 13.84 7.58 14.90
N GLU A 72 12.57 7.56 15.28
CA GLU A 72 11.50 7.01 14.45
C GLU A 72 11.16 7.94 13.28
N ARG A 73 11.24 9.26 13.49
CA ARG A 73 11.10 10.24 12.41
C ARG A 73 12.22 10.10 11.37
N GLU A 74 13.45 9.82 11.79
CA GLU A 74 14.56 9.53 10.87
C GLU A 74 14.31 8.23 10.08
N ARG A 75 13.80 7.18 10.73
CA ARG A 75 13.40 5.95 10.03
C ARG A 75 12.25 6.18 9.04
N ALA A 76 11.31 7.03 9.40
CA ALA A 76 10.23 7.43 8.51
C ALA A 76 10.75 8.13 7.25
N ARG A 77 11.73 9.04 7.40
CA ARG A 77 12.42 9.70 6.26
C ARG A 77 13.18 8.69 5.41
N ALA A 78 13.94 7.78 6.03
CA ALA A 78 14.67 6.74 5.32
C ALA A 78 13.71 5.85 4.49
N SER A 79 12.54 5.49 5.01
CA SER A 79 11.57 4.71 4.26
C SER A 79 10.93 5.48 3.09
N LEU A 80 10.82 6.80 3.20
CA LEU A 80 10.42 7.66 2.08
C LEU A 80 11.49 7.66 0.99
N ASP A 81 12.77 7.84 1.36
CA ASP A 81 13.89 7.83 0.42
C ASP A 81 13.98 6.48 -0.33
N GLU A 82 13.85 5.36 0.39
CA GLU A 82 13.79 4.02 -0.22
C GLU A 82 12.64 3.90 -1.24
N THR A 83 11.48 4.47 -0.92
CA THR A 83 10.33 4.45 -1.82
C THR A 83 10.56 5.32 -3.06
N ILE A 84 11.18 6.49 -2.90
CA ILE A 84 11.59 7.36 -4.01
C ILE A 84 12.58 6.65 -4.93
N ASP A 85 13.54 5.90 -4.37
CA ASP A 85 14.50 5.12 -5.17
C ASP A 85 13.77 4.07 -6.04
N VAL A 86 12.70 3.45 -5.55
CA VAL A 86 11.87 2.53 -6.35
C VAL A 86 11.13 3.26 -7.48
N LEU A 87 10.65 4.48 -7.22
CA LEU A 87 9.95 5.29 -8.25
C LEU A 87 10.88 5.79 -9.36
N ASP A 88 12.19 5.94 -9.08
CA ASP A 88 13.25 6.25 -10.04
C ASP A 88 13.01 7.56 -10.81
N ASP A 89 12.66 7.50 -12.09
CA ASP A 89 12.47 8.63 -13.00
C ASP A 89 11.05 9.24 -12.98
N VAL A 90 10.17 8.73 -12.13
CA VAL A 90 8.80 9.25 -12.01
C VAL A 90 8.80 10.57 -11.23
N ALA A 91 8.02 11.55 -11.71
CA ALA A 91 7.80 12.78 -10.97
C ALA A 91 7.16 12.49 -9.62
N SER A 92 7.89 12.70 -8.54
CA SER A 92 7.46 12.35 -7.19
C SER A 92 7.87 13.36 -6.15
N ASP A 93 7.07 13.49 -5.11
CA ASP A 93 7.37 14.24 -3.90
C ASP A 93 7.05 13.42 -2.65
N THR A 94 7.53 13.87 -1.49
CA THR A 94 7.35 13.20 -0.21
C THR A 94 6.69 14.11 0.80
N GLN A 95 5.83 13.53 1.64
CA GLN A 95 5.24 14.23 2.78
C GLN A 95 5.19 13.36 4.03
N ILE A 96 5.42 13.97 5.18
CA ILE A 96 5.20 13.37 6.50
C ILE A 96 4.00 14.07 7.12
N VAL A 97 2.99 13.29 7.50
CA VAL A 97 1.76 13.77 8.12
C VAL A 97 1.68 13.26 9.57
N GLU A 98 1.36 14.13 10.50
CA GLU A 98 1.11 13.74 11.89
C GLU A 98 -0.36 13.42 12.10
N SER A 99 -0.66 12.18 12.51
CA SER A 99 -2.01 11.76 12.85
C SER A 99 -1.98 10.57 13.81
N VAL A 100 -2.95 10.55 14.73
CA VAL A 100 -3.20 9.39 15.60
C VAL A 100 -4.02 8.30 14.86
N ASP A 101 -4.71 8.67 13.79
CA ASP A 101 -5.52 7.76 12.95
C ASP A 101 -4.94 7.73 11.54
N VAL A 102 -4.12 6.70 11.28
CA VAL A 102 -3.42 6.51 10.01
C VAL A 102 -4.39 6.36 8.84
N ALA A 103 -5.42 5.54 9.01
CA ALA A 103 -6.37 5.26 7.93
C ALA A 103 -7.17 6.52 7.55
N SER A 104 -7.66 7.26 8.54
CA SER A 104 -8.38 8.52 8.29
C SER A 104 -7.51 9.57 7.62
N ALA A 105 -6.23 9.68 7.98
CA ALA A 105 -5.30 10.60 7.33
C ALA A 105 -5.06 10.24 5.85
N ILE A 106 -4.99 8.95 5.52
CA ILE A 106 -4.87 8.50 4.12
C ILE A 106 -6.16 8.79 3.35
N VAL A 107 -7.32 8.50 3.95
CA VAL A 107 -8.64 8.77 3.35
C VAL A 107 -8.80 10.26 3.04
N GLU A 108 -8.42 11.13 3.96
CA GLU A 108 -8.46 12.58 3.76
C GLU A 108 -7.55 13.01 2.60
N ALA A 109 -6.29 12.53 2.58
CA ALA A 109 -5.36 12.84 1.50
C ALA A 109 -5.80 12.31 0.13
N SER A 110 -6.55 11.20 0.10
CA SER A 110 -7.06 10.62 -1.15
C SER A 110 -8.02 11.53 -1.91
N ALA A 111 -8.64 12.50 -1.24
CA ALA A 111 -9.56 13.45 -1.88
C ALA A 111 -8.87 14.37 -2.90
N ASP A 112 -7.56 14.57 -2.76
CA ASP A 112 -6.75 15.40 -3.64
C ASP A 112 -6.00 14.60 -4.72
N HIS A 113 -6.27 13.30 -4.82
CA HIS A 113 -5.60 12.39 -5.76
C HIS A 113 -6.61 11.53 -6.54
N ASP A 114 -6.26 11.17 -7.78
CA ASP A 114 -7.12 10.35 -8.64
C ASP A 114 -7.03 8.86 -8.27
N LEU A 115 -5.86 8.43 -7.81
CA LEU A 115 -5.56 7.04 -7.48
C LEU A 115 -4.81 6.95 -6.16
N THR A 116 -5.23 6.04 -5.29
CA THR A 116 -4.47 5.67 -4.08
C THR A 116 -3.97 4.24 -4.23
N ILE A 117 -2.67 4.02 -4.04
CA ILE A 117 -2.05 2.68 -4.07
C ILE A 117 -1.45 2.40 -2.70
N ILE A 118 -1.93 1.35 -2.03
CA ILE A 118 -1.51 1.01 -0.67
C ILE A 118 -1.07 -0.46 -0.58
N GLY A 119 0.07 -0.70 0.07
CA GLY A 119 0.55 -2.05 0.37
C GLY A 119 -0.20 -2.68 1.54
N ALA A 120 -0.30 -4.00 1.54
CA ALA A 120 -0.80 -4.76 2.68
C ALA A 120 0.04 -4.46 3.94
N THR A 121 -0.61 -4.42 5.11
CA THR A 121 0.06 -4.23 6.39
C THR A 121 0.19 -5.55 7.14
N ARG A 122 1.22 -5.67 7.99
CA ARG A 122 1.45 -6.85 8.83
C ARG A 122 0.64 -6.86 10.12
N GLU A 123 -0.19 -5.86 10.37
CA GLU A 123 -1.03 -5.77 11.56
C GLU A 123 -2.12 -6.83 11.51
N GLY A 124 -1.86 -7.92 12.20
CA GLY A 124 -2.76 -9.03 12.36
C GLY A 124 -2.01 -10.37 12.31
N VAL A 125 -1.41 -10.75 13.43
CA VAL A 125 -0.82 -12.10 13.66
C VAL A 125 -1.90 -13.20 13.58
N LEU A 126 -3.14 -12.84 13.35
CA LEU A 126 -4.27 -13.74 13.20
C LEU A 126 -4.76 -13.76 11.75
N GLN A 127 -4.39 -14.72 11.05
CA GLN A 127 -4.85 -15.49 9.89
C GLN A 127 -6.16 -15.09 9.14
N GLN A 128 -6.79 -13.93 9.38
CA GLN A 128 -8.10 -13.59 8.83
C GLN A 128 -8.20 -12.26 8.09
N LEU A 129 -7.18 -11.39 8.17
CA LEU A 129 -7.19 -10.13 7.44
C LEU A 129 -6.23 -10.21 6.26
N VAL A 130 -6.78 -10.17 5.07
CA VAL A 130 -6.07 -10.37 3.82
C VAL A 130 -5.09 -9.25 3.52
N PHE A 131 -5.48 -8.00 3.76
CA PHE A 131 -4.66 -6.82 3.55
C PHE A 131 -4.29 -6.09 4.84
N GLY A 132 -5.04 -6.28 5.93
CA GLY A 132 -4.93 -5.56 7.19
C GLY A 132 -5.97 -4.44 7.34
N ASN A 133 -6.15 -3.95 8.57
CA ASN A 133 -7.21 -2.99 8.90
C ASN A 133 -7.09 -1.67 8.14
N ILE A 134 -5.89 -1.11 8.05
CA ILE A 134 -5.65 0.18 7.40
C ILE A 134 -5.94 0.10 5.89
N PRO A 135 -5.33 -0.82 5.10
CA PRO A 135 -5.66 -0.96 3.68
C PRO A 135 -7.13 -1.24 3.41
N GLU A 136 -7.77 -2.04 4.23
CA GLU A 136 -9.20 -2.35 4.07
C GLU A 136 -10.11 -1.14 4.33
N GLN A 137 -9.81 -0.35 5.36
CA GLN A 137 -10.53 0.90 5.62
C GLN A 137 -10.32 1.91 4.50
N VAL A 138 -9.08 2.12 4.07
CA VAL A 138 -8.75 2.99 2.93
C VAL A 138 -9.46 2.50 1.66
N GLY A 139 -9.45 1.20 1.39
CA GLY A 139 -10.16 0.61 0.25
C GLY A 139 -11.66 0.89 0.24
N ARG A 140 -12.30 1.00 1.40
CA ARG A 140 -13.74 1.32 1.50
C ARG A 140 -14.05 2.81 1.43
N GLU A 141 -13.23 3.65 2.04
CA GLU A 141 -13.57 5.02 2.39
C GLU A 141 -12.84 6.07 1.55
N ALA A 142 -11.69 5.74 0.95
CA ALA A 142 -10.94 6.68 0.14
C ALA A 142 -11.72 7.19 -1.07
N ALA A 143 -11.46 8.42 -1.45
CA ALA A 143 -11.95 9.00 -2.70
C ALA A 143 -11.23 8.36 -3.90
N GLY A 144 -11.87 8.39 -5.08
CA GLY A 144 -11.26 7.90 -6.31
C GLY A 144 -11.05 6.39 -6.35
N THR A 145 -10.16 5.96 -7.21
CA THR A 145 -9.77 4.56 -7.37
C THR A 145 -8.72 4.16 -6.32
N VAL A 146 -8.83 2.95 -5.80
CA VAL A 146 -7.88 2.39 -4.82
C VAL A 146 -7.35 1.07 -5.32
N ILE A 147 -6.03 0.90 -5.29
CA ILE A 147 -5.35 -0.38 -5.51
C ILE A 147 -4.70 -0.82 -4.20
N MET A 148 -5.05 -2.02 -3.75
CA MET A 148 -4.38 -2.68 -2.62
C MET A 148 -3.41 -3.72 -3.16
N ALA A 149 -2.14 -3.64 -2.76
CA ALA A 149 -1.04 -4.46 -3.26
C ALA A 149 -0.53 -5.42 -2.19
N LYS A 150 -0.46 -6.71 -2.52
CA LYS A 150 0.09 -7.74 -1.64
C LYS A 150 1.13 -8.56 -2.41
N ARG A 151 2.39 -8.51 -1.95
CA ARG A 151 3.47 -9.34 -2.49
C ARG A 151 3.42 -10.74 -1.91
N ASP A 152 3.61 -11.76 -2.73
CA ASP A 152 3.85 -13.11 -2.25
C ASP A 152 5.24 -13.21 -1.63
N LEU A 153 5.29 -13.50 -0.33
CA LEU A 153 6.53 -13.66 0.42
C LEU A 153 7.05 -15.11 0.43
N GLY A 154 6.38 -16.02 -0.27
CA GLY A 154 6.78 -17.43 -0.38
C GLY A 154 6.75 -18.23 0.94
N ILE A 155 6.27 -17.65 2.02
CA ILE A 155 6.30 -18.23 3.37
C ILE A 155 5.26 -19.34 3.51
N THR A 156 4.09 -19.16 2.92
CA THR A 156 2.98 -20.13 2.96
C THR A 156 3.25 -21.36 2.11
N SER A 157 3.91 -21.21 0.96
CA SER A 157 4.24 -22.33 0.07
C SER A 157 5.31 -23.24 0.68
N ARG A 158 6.28 -22.70 1.45
CA ARG A 158 7.30 -23.49 2.14
C ARG A 158 6.75 -24.27 3.33
N LEU A 159 5.87 -23.67 4.12
CA LEU A 159 5.25 -24.33 5.27
C LEU A 159 4.24 -25.42 4.82
N ARG A 160 3.44 -25.18 3.77
CA ARG A 160 2.53 -26.17 3.21
C ARG A 160 3.25 -27.42 2.69
N ARG A 161 4.41 -27.26 2.02
CA ARG A 161 5.23 -28.40 1.53
C ARG A 161 5.83 -29.23 2.66
N LEU A 162 6.05 -28.66 3.84
CA LEU A 162 6.54 -29.38 5.02
C LEU A 162 5.43 -30.24 5.68
N PHE A 163 4.17 -29.85 5.57
CA PHE A 163 3.03 -30.57 6.19
C PHE A 163 2.32 -31.53 5.23
N THR A 164 2.62 -31.52 3.93
CA THR A 164 2.00 -32.41 2.93
C THR A 164 2.86 -33.65 2.61
N ARG A 165 3.98 -33.82 3.34
CA ARG A 165 4.81 -35.03 3.28
C ARG A 165 4.65 -35.84 4.57
N SER A 166 3.49 -36.41 4.76
CA SER A 166 3.26 -37.53 5.68
C SER A 166 2.23 -38.45 5.07
#